data_612a55b232493177442e8b53ddfc1a0c
#
_entry.id   612a55b232493177442e8b53ddfc1a0c
#
_cell.length_a   1.000
_cell.length_b   1.000
_cell.length_c   1.000
_cell.angle_alpha   90.00
_cell.angle_beta   90.00
_cell.angle_gamma   90.00
#
_symmetry.space_group_name_H-M   'P 1'
#
loop_
_entity.id
_entity.type
_entity.pdbx_description
1 polymer ?
#
loop_
_entity_poly.entity_id
_entity_poly.type
_entity_poly.pdbx_seq_one_letter_code
_entity_poly.pdbx_strand_id
1 'polypeptide(L)'
;MVLRICMKGCEGVDLGRKRLFLLDLDGTVYLEETLLPGAAAFLSCVRRGGGAVRYLTNNSSRGVDAGLEKMHRLGVPAEREEFLTAVEATVYYLKNTRSPRDVYYAVGTASFCRQLRAAGFDIRETPDEDVTAVLVGFDTELTYQKVENACRLLARGADFLATNPDWACPTLFGFVPDCGAICEFIARGAGRSPKFIGKPDPTMIRLALEQTGCKPEETLMVGDRLYTDIACGVNAGVDTVLVLTGEATAQDAVKSETPPTLVCRDLGE
;
A
#
# COMPACT_ATOMS: atom_id res chain seq x y z
N MET A 1 -12.88 14.54 22.36
CA MET A 1 -12.32 15.83 22.84
C MET A 1 -10.81 15.91 22.73
N VAL A 2 -10.08 14.80 22.83
CA VAL A 2 -8.59 14.77 22.78
C VAL A 2 -8.02 15.01 21.38
N LEU A 3 -8.65 14.49 20.33
CA LEU A 3 -8.18 14.63 18.92
C LEU A 3 -8.32 16.05 18.34
N ARG A 4 -9.24 16.87 18.85
CA ARG A 4 -9.36 18.29 18.46
C ARG A 4 -8.15 19.16 18.83
N ILE A 5 -7.26 18.67 19.70
CA ILE A 5 -6.11 19.43 20.18
C ILE A 5 -4.87 19.16 19.31
N CYS A 6 -4.85 18.05 18.57
CA CYS A 6 -3.68 17.61 17.82
C CYS A 6 -3.60 18.11 16.37
N MET A 7 -4.72 18.52 15.79
CA MET A 7 -4.77 19.07 14.42
C MET A 7 -5.51 20.40 14.47
N LYS A 8 -4.77 21.50 14.60
CA LYS A 8 -5.30 22.87 14.60
C LYS A 8 -5.46 23.31 13.13
N GLY A 9 -6.69 23.56 12.70
CA GLY A 9 -6.96 24.16 11.39
C GLY A 9 -7.82 23.31 10.46
N CYS A 10 -8.33 22.15 10.90
CA CYS A 10 -9.14 21.24 10.08
C CYS A 10 -10.60 21.74 9.97
N GLU A 11 -10.86 22.77 9.18
CA GLU A 11 -12.23 23.07 8.73
C GLU A 11 -12.57 22.07 7.60
N GLY A 12 -13.41 21.08 7.89
CA GLY A 12 -13.91 20.11 6.90
C GLY A 12 -13.93 18.64 7.34
N VAL A 13 -13.10 18.22 8.28
CA VAL A 13 -13.09 16.84 8.82
C VAL A 13 -13.40 16.84 10.31
N ASP A 14 -14.45 16.13 10.71
CA ASP A 14 -14.72 15.94 12.15
C ASP A 14 -13.83 14.81 12.71
N LEU A 15 -12.58 15.15 13.03
CA LEU A 15 -11.61 14.24 13.61
C LEU A 15 -12.07 13.61 14.94
N GLY A 16 -13.02 14.25 15.64
CA GLY A 16 -13.60 13.72 16.88
C GLY A 16 -14.44 12.46 16.66
N ARG A 17 -14.87 12.20 15.44
CA ARG A 17 -15.63 11.00 15.06
C ARG A 17 -14.74 9.88 14.47
N LYS A 18 -13.48 10.17 14.15
CA LYS A 18 -12.57 9.20 13.56
C LYS A 18 -12.07 8.20 14.61
N ARG A 19 -12.15 6.93 14.25
CA ARG A 19 -11.78 5.78 15.09
C ARG A 19 -10.69 4.93 14.46
N LEU A 20 -10.55 4.97 13.12
CA LEU A 20 -9.53 4.26 12.37
C LEU A 20 -8.70 5.26 11.57
N PHE A 21 -7.39 5.21 11.76
CA PHE A 21 -6.40 6.04 11.08
C PHE A 21 -5.50 5.15 10.24
N LEU A 22 -5.62 5.29 8.93
CA LEU A 22 -4.85 4.59 7.93
C LEU A 22 -3.72 5.51 7.49
N LEU A 23 -2.48 5.10 7.70
CA LEU A 23 -1.32 5.93 7.43
C LEU A 23 -0.42 5.26 6.39
N ASP A 24 -0.10 5.98 5.33
CA ASP A 24 1.07 5.61 4.54
C ASP A 24 2.34 5.75 5.40
N LEU A 25 3.45 5.16 4.96
CA LEU A 25 4.71 5.13 5.71
C LEU A 25 5.75 6.10 5.16
N ASP A 26 6.26 5.83 3.95
CA ASP A 26 7.35 6.59 3.36
C ASP A 26 6.87 7.94 2.81
N GLY A 27 7.34 9.05 3.38
CA GLY A 27 6.86 10.40 3.05
C GLY A 27 5.73 10.91 3.95
N THR A 28 5.14 10.02 4.79
CA THR A 28 4.04 10.34 5.69
C THR A 28 4.43 10.20 7.16
N VAL A 29 4.87 9.04 7.60
CA VAL A 29 5.30 8.78 8.99
C VAL A 29 6.80 9.01 9.14
N TYR A 30 7.56 8.55 8.18
CA TYR A 30 9.01 8.70 8.14
C TYR A 30 9.49 8.96 6.71
N LEU A 31 10.70 9.47 6.59
CA LEU A 31 11.44 9.49 5.33
C LEU A 31 12.81 8.87 5.58
N GLU A 32 13.16 7.80 4.86
CA GLU A 32 14.34 6.99 5.14
C GLU A 32 14.43 6.58 6.63
N GLU A 33 15.54 6.84 7.31
CA GLU A 33 15.73 6.53 8.73
C GLU A 33 15.41 7.74 9.67
N THR A 34 14.51 8.64 9.22
CA THR A 34 14.12 9.83 10.00
C THR A 34 12.61 9.91 10.16
N LEU A 35 12.14 10.02 11.40
CA LEU A 35 10.73 10.27 11.69
C LEU A 35 10.35 11.68 11.26
N LEU A 36 9.23 11.82 10.55
CA LEU A 36 8.76 13.09 10.06
C LEU A 36 8.13 13.96 11.16
N PRO A 37 8.10 15.30 10.99
CA PRO A 37 7.55 16.21 11.97
C PRO A 37 6.11 15.84 12.37
N GLY A 38 5.81 15.86 13.66
CA GLY A 38 4.48 15.58 14.18
C GLY A 38 4.11 14.09 14.31
N ALA A 39 4.78 13.17 13.59
CA ALA A 39 4.38 11.76 13.51
C ALA A 39 4.26 11.07 14.88
N ALA A 40 5.26 11.18 15.75
CA ALA A 40 5.20 10.58 17.09
C ALA A 40 4.07 11.18 17.96
N ALA A 41 3.89 12.50 17.91
CA ALA A 41 2.86 13.18 18.66
C ALA A 41 1.45 12.81 18.17
N PHE A 42 1.26 12.75 16.86
CA PHE A 42 0.02 12.33 16.22
C PHE A 42 -0.35 10.90 16.62
N LEU A 43 0.54 9.93 16.44
CA LEU A 43 0.33 8.53 16.80
C LEU A 43 -0.01 8.35 18.29
N SER A 44 0.74 9.06 19.15
CA SER A 44 0.45 9.07 20.59
C SER A 44 -0.93 9.65 20.91
N CYS A 45 -1.32 10.71 20.20
CA CYS A 45 -2.63 11.34 20.38
C CYS A 45 -3.77 10.40 19.93
N VAL A 46 -3.66 9.78 18.76
CA VAL A 46 -4.63 8.80 18.24
C VAL A 46 -4.83 7.68 19.25
N ARG A 47 -3.74 7.05 19.71
CA ARG A 47 -3.80 5.93 20.67
C ARG A 47 -4.39 6.32 22.01
N ARG A 48 -4.03 7.48 22.56
CA ARG A 48 -4.63 8.00 23.82
C ARG A 48 -6.11 8.31 23.66
N GLY A 49 -6.55 8.67 22.46
CA GLY A 49 -7.96 8.89 22.12
C GLY A 49 -8.75 7.60 21.90
N GLY A 50 -8.11 6.42 21.98
CA GLY A 50 -8.73 5.13 21.72
C GLY A 50 -8.92 4.83 20.22
N GLY A 51 -8.25 5.59 19.33
CA GLY A 51 -8.24 5.34 17.89
C GLY A 51 -7.31 4.19 17.52
N ALA A 52 -7.75 3.39 16.55
CA ALA A 52 -6.93 2.33 15.94
C ALA A 52 -6.05 2.92 14.83
N VAL A 53 -4.83 2.40 14.71
CA VAL A 53 -3.89 2.75 13.65
C VAL A 53 -3.69 1.54 12.74
N ARG A 54 -3.59 1.78 11.42
CA ARG A 54 -3.08 0.82 10.44
C ARG A 54 -2.10 1.52 9.51
N TYR A 55 -0.94 0.91 9.32
CA TYR A 55 0.09 1.37 8.40
C TYR A 55 -0.08 0.66 7.06
N LEU A 56 -0.35 1.42 5.99
CA LEU A 56 -0.60 0.89 4.66
C LEU A 56 0.63 1.09 3.77
N THR A 57 1.26 0.01 3.33
CA THR A 57 2.41 0.09 2.41
C THR A 57 2.20 -0.72 1.14
N ASN A 58 2.49 -0.11 -0.01
CA ASN A 58 2.52 -0.80 -1.30
C ASN A 58 3.77 -1.69 -1.48
N ASN A 59 4.76 -1.58 -0.60
CA ASN A 59 5.96 -2.39 -0.71
C ASN A 59 5.66 -3.88 -0.47
N SER A 60 5.86 -4.69 -1.50
CA SER A 60 5.65 -6.15 -1.49
C SER A 60 6.96 -6.94 -1.49
N SER A 61 8.12 -6.27 -1.53
CA SER A 61 9.42 -6.95 -1.61
C SER A 61 9.86 -7.59 -0.29
N ARG A 62 9.34 -7.09 0.85
CA ARG A 62 9.69 -7.53 2.21
C ARG A 62 8.44 -7.86 3.01
N GLY A 63 8.61 -8.65 4.07
CA GLY A 63 7.53 -8.92 5.02
C GLY A 63 7.32 -7.78 6.02
N VAL A 64 6.22 -7.86 6.77
CA VAL A 64 5.84 -6.93 7.85
C VAL A 64 6.96 -6.71 8.87
N ASP A 65 7.76 -7.75 9.16
CA ASP A 65 8.84 -7.68 10.16
C ASP A 65 9.83 -6.55 9.87
N ALA A 66 10.16 -6.32 8.59
CA ALA A 66 11.09 -5.23 8.22
C ALA A 66 10.52 -3.84 8.52
N GLY A 67 9.22 -3.64 8.32
CA GLY A 67 8.52 -2.40 8.67
C GLY A 67 8.44 -2.20 10.17
N LEU A 68 8.11 -3.26 10.89
CA LEU A 68 8.02 -3.27 12.36
C LEU A 68 9.36 -2.93 13.01
N GLU A 69 10.44 -3.59 12.58
CA GLU A 69 11.80 -3.30 13.05
C GLU A 69 12.20 -1.84 12.77
N LYS A 70 11.85 -1.32 11.59
CA LYS A 70 12.12 0.07 11.25
C LYS A 70 11.38 1.03 12.19
N MET A 71 10.09 0.83 12.44
CA MET A 71 9.30 1.65 13.36
C MET A 71 9.91 1.64 14.77
N HIS A 72 10.30 0.47 15.26
CA HIS A 72 10.95 0.36 16.58
C HIS A 72 12.30 1.09 16.63
N ARG A 73 13.15 1.00 15.58
CA ARG A 73 14.39 1.78 15.49
C ARG A 73 14.14 3.28 15.52
N LEU A 74 13.04 3.73 14.90
CA LEU A 74 12.62 5.13 14.91
C LEU A 74 11.96 5.57 16.24
N GLY A 75 11.86 4.67 17.22
CA GLY A 75 11.27 4.97 18.54
C GLY A 75 9.74 5.03 18.53
N VAL A 76 9.08 4.51 17.50
CA VAL A 76 7.63 4.43 17.42
C VAL A 76 7.17 3.03 17.84
N PRO A 77 6.41 2.91 18.94
CA PRO A 77 5.75 1.64 19.26
C PRO A 77 4.80 1.25 18.14
N ALA A 78 4.94 0.04 17.63
CA ALA A 78 4.08 -0.52 16.61
C ALA A 78 3.93 -2.03 16.85
N GLU A 79 2.78 -2.56 16.49
CA GLU A 79 2.48 -3.99 16.56
C GLU A 79 2.30 -4.55 15.15
N ARG A 80 2.55 -5.86 14.99
CA ARG A 80 2.49 -6.54 13.69
C ARG A 80 1.13 -6.37 13.00
N GLU A 81 0.07 -6.44 13.80
CA GLU A 81 -1.32 -6.33 13.38
C GLU A 81 -1.71 -4.93 12.89
N GLU A 82 -0.88 -3.94 13.18
CA GLU A 82 -1.08 -2.57 12.68
C GLU A 82 -0.62 -2.39 11.22
N PHE A 83 0.13 -3.35 10.66
CA PHE A 83 0.60 -3.27 9.27
C PHE A 83 -0.35 -3.96 8.30
N LEU A 84 -0.61 -3.29 7.18
CA LEU A 84 -1.28 -3.83 6.01
C LEU A 84 -0.40 -3.60 4.79
N THR A 85 0.19 -4.66 4.29
CA THR A 85 1.06 -4.63 3.11
C THR A 85 0.27 -4.94 1.83
N ALA A 86 0.84 -4.58 0.68
CA ALA A 86 0.27 -4.99 -0.60
C ALA A 86 0.18 -6.53 -0.75
N VAL A 87 1.02 -7.29 -0.03
CA VAL A 87 0.93 -8.77 0.00
C VAL A 87 -0.34 -9.22 0.71
N GLU A 88 -0.66 -8.64 1.88
CA GLU A 88 -1.86 -8.99 2.63
C GLU A 88 -3.13 -8.57 1.88
N ALA A 89 -3.11 -7.40 1.23
CA ALA A 89 -4.19 -6.99 0.33
C ALA A 89 -4.36 -7.97 -0.84
N THR A 90 -3.24 -8.44 -1.41
CA THR A 90 -3.27 -9.44 -2.49
C THR A 90 -3.85 -10.75 -1.99
N VAL A 91 -3.42 -11.24 -0.83
CA VAL A 91 -3.98 -12.45 -0.19
C VAL A 91 -5.49 -12.30 0.02
N TYR A 92 -5.92 -11.17 0.56
CA TYR A 92 -7.34 -10.88 0.77
C TYR A 92 -8.11 -10.86 -0.55
N TYR A 93 -7.61 -10.15 -1.55
CA TYR A 93 -8.21 -10.09 -2.89
C TYR A 93 -8.36 -11.48 -3.51
N LEU A 94 -7.28 -12.27 -3.51
CA LEU A 94 -7.28 -13.59 -4.13
C LEU A 94 -8.26 -14.53 -3.43
N LYS A 95 -8.33 -14.53 -2.10
CA LYS A 95 -9.27 -15.35 -1.33
C LYS A 95 -10.74 -15.01 -1.61
N ASN A 96 -11.04 -13.75 -1.89
CA ASN A 96 -12.41 -13.30 -2.08
C ASN A 96 -12.88 -13.31 -3.55
N THR A 97 -11.95 -13.36 -4.52
CA THR A 97 -12.28 -13.18 -5.94
C THR A 97 -11.81 -14.30 -6.84
N ARG A 98 -10.96 -15.19 -6.35
CA ARG A 98 -10.32 -16.23 -7.15
C ARG A 98 -10.72 -17.63 -6.69
N SER A 99 -10.52 -18.61 -7.58
CA SER A 99 -10.75 -20.02 -7.25
C SER A 99 -9.64 -20.53 -6.31
N PRO A 100 -9.99 -21.35 -5.29
CA PRO A 100 -8.97 -22.06 -4.50
C PRO A 100 -8.09 -23.02 -5.31
N ARG A 101 -8.47 -23.31 -6.58
CA ARG A 101 -7.73 -24.16 -7.50
C ARG A 101 -6.82 -23.38 -8.44
N ASP A 102 -6.82 -22.03 -8.34
CA ASP A 102 -5.96 -21.20 -9.18
C ASP A 102 -4.49 -21.44 -8.82
N VAL A 103 -3.69 -21.51 -9.87
CA VAL A 103 -2.23 -21.69 -9.80
C VAL A 103 -1.56 -20.41 -10.29
N TYR A 104 -0.62 -19.89 -9.52
CA TYR A 104 0.01 -18.60 -9.78
C TYR A 104 1.48 -18.76 -10.13
N TYR A 105 1.91 -18.07 -11.18
CA TYR A 105 3.32 -17.80 -11.43
C TYR A 105 3.69 -16.45 -10.84
N ALA A 106 4.57 -16.40 -9.85
CA ALA A 106 4.93 -15.16 -9.18
C ALA A 106 6.22 -14.56 -9.74
N VAL A 107 6.15 -13.29 -10.18
CA VAL A 107 7.30 -12.42 -10.41
C VAL A 107 7.48 -11.56 -9.17
N GLY A 108 8.36 -11.96 -8.28
CA GLY A 108 8.57 -11.32 -6.99
C GLY A 108 9.78 -11.91 -6.27
N THR A 109 10.11 -11.33 -5.11
CA THR A 109 11.21 -11.83 -4.27
C THR A 109 10.89 -13.20 -3.67
N ALA A 110 11.91 -13.91 -3.21
CA ALA A 110 11.73 -15.13 -2.44
C ALA A 110 10.84 -14.90 -1.20
N SER A 111 10.92 -13.71 -0.57
CA SER A 111 10.05 -13.33 0.54
C SER A 111 8.59 -13.24 0.12
N PHE A 112 8.30 -12.59 -1.01
CA PHE A 112 6.96 -12.48 -1.59
C PHE A 112 6.34 -13.87 -1.83
N CYS A 113 7.08 -14.75 -2.52
CA CYS A 113 6.62 -16.12 -2.81
C CYS A 113 6.35 -16.92 -1.53
N ARG A 114 7.22 -16.80 -0.51
CA ARG A 114 7.00 -17.49 0.78
C ARG A 114 5.75 -17.03 1.49
N GLN A 115 5.45 -15.72 1.50
CA GLN A 115 4.25 -15.16 2.12
C GLN A 115 2.97 -15.68 1.44
N LEU A 116 2.95 -15.73 0.11
CA LEU A 116 1.81 -16.26 -0.64
C LEU A 116 1.61 -17.77 -0.39
N ARG A 117 2.70 -18.55 -0.40
CA ARG A 117 2.63 -19.99 -0.06
C ARG A 117 2.14 -20.23 1.37
N ALA A 118 2.61 -19.43 2.33
CA ALA A 118 2.16 -19.49 3.72
C ALA A 118 0.67 -19.14 3.86
N ALA A 119 0.13 -18.30 2.98
CA ALA A 119 -1.30 -17.99 2.91
C ALA A 119 -2.15 -19.07 2.21
N GLY A 120 -1.51 -20.14 1.70
CA GLY A 120 -2.15 -21.32 1.11
C GLY A 120 -2.30 -21.30 -0.41
N PHE A 121 -1.62 -20.37 -1.12
CA PHE A 121 -1.67 -20.32 -2.58
C PHE A 121 -0.62 -21.23 -3.25
N ASP A 122 -0.99 -21.85 -4.37
CA ASP A 122 -0.09 -22.64 -5.21
C ASP A 122 0.75 -21.67 -6.07
N ILE A 123 2.01 -21.50 -5.68
CA ILE A 123 2.96 -20.58 -6.34
C ILE A 123 4.03 -21.41 -7.07
N ARG A 124 4.04 -21.29 -8.39
CA ARG A 124 5.00 -21.96 -9.30
C ARG A 124 6.21 -21.05 -9.57
N GLU A 125 7.35 -21.70 -9.84
CA GLU A 125 8.60 -21.06 -10.27
C GLU A 125 8.88 -21.33 -11.76
N THR A 126 8.12 -22.24 -12.36
CA THR A 126 8.16 -22.62 -13.78
C THR A 126 6.87 -22.20 -14.49
N PRO A 127 6.90 -21.94 -15.81
CA PRO A 127 5.73 -21.54 -16.59
C PRO A 127 4.90 -22.77 -17.01
N ASP A 128 4.41 -23.53 -16.03
CA ASP A 128 3.66 -24.75 -16.21
C ASP A 128 2.32 -24.49 -16.92
N GLU A 129 1.74 -25.53 -17.53
CA GLU A 129 0.52 -25.39 -18.33
C GLU A 129 -0.73 -25.11 -17.48
N ASP A 130 -0.70 -25.52 -16.20
CA ASP A 130 -1.79 -25.32 -15.24
C ASP A 130 -1.81 -23.94 -14.59
N VAL A 131 -0.83 -23.07 -14.87
CA VAL A 131 -0.81 -21.70 -14.35
C VAL A 131 -1.97 -20.87 -14.91
N THR A 132 -2.82 -20.36 -14.01
CA THR A 132 -4.02 -19.56 -14.34
C THR A 132 -3.77 -18.07 -14.30
N ALA A 133 -2.79 -17.61 -13.51
CA ALA A 133 -2.48 -16.19 -13.40
C ALA A 133 -0.98 -15.92 -13.17
N VAL A 134 -0.50 -14.83 -13.75
CA VAL A 134 0.79 -14.19 -13.42
C VAL A 134 0.52 -13.14 -12.35
N LEU A 135 1.24 -13.22 -11.24
CA LEU A 135 1.16 -12.29 -10.12
C LEU A 135 2.50 -11.58 -9.92
N VAL A 136 2.52 -10.26 -10.15
CA VAL A 136 3.74 -9.45 -10.07
C VAL A 136 3.76 -8.63 -8.77
N GLY A 137 4.88 -8.67 -8.07
CA GLY A 137 5.21 -7.81 -6.94
C GLY A 137 6.45 -6.97 -7.21
N PHE A 138 6.84 -6.13 -6.25
CA PHE A 138 8.13 -5.44 -6.28
C PHE A 138 9.26 -6.46 -6.13
N ASP A 139 9.92 -6.77 -7.24
CA ASP A 139 10.93 -7.82 -7.33
C ASP A 139 12.35 -7.26 -7.42
N THR A 140 13.03 -7.17 -6.29
CA THR A 140 14.44 -6.78 -6.21
C THR A 140 15.40 -7.94 -6.60
N GLU A 141 14.84 -9.12 -6.90
CA GLU A 141 15.54 -10.32 -7.36
C GLU A 141 15.18 -10.65 -8.82
N LEU A 142 14.71 -9.63 -9.60
CA LEU A 142 14.22 -9.79 -10.97
C LEU A 142 15.30 -10.34 -11.89
N THR A 143 14.92 -11.36 -12.68
CA THR A 143 15.73 -11.90 -13.76
C THR A 143 14.96 -11.80 -15.08
N TYR A 144 15.68 -11.75 -16.22
CA TYR A 144 15.04 -11.77 -17.54
C TYR A 144 14.20 -13.04 -17.74
N GLN A 145 14.62 -14.17 -17.17
CA GLN A 145 13.89 -15.42 -17.23
C GLN A 145 12.50 -15.32 -16.58
N LYS A 146 12.38 -14.61 -15.44
CA LYS A 146 11.07 -14.37 -14.81
C LYS A 146 10.15 -13.59 -15.73
N VAL A 147 10.67 -12.57 -16.41
CA VAL A 147 9.90 -11.73 -17.37
C VAL A 147 9.49 -12.55 -18.60
N GLU A 148 10.41 -13.32 -19.18
CA GLU A 148 10.11 -14.20 -20.33
C GLU A 148 9.02 -15.22 -20.01
N ASN A 149 9.12 -15.88 -18.85
CA ASN A 149 8.12 -16.84 -18.39
C ASN A 149 6.74 -16.17 -18.21
N ALA A 150 6.71 -14.97 -17.59
CA ALA A 150 5.48 -14.19 -17.45
C ALA A 150 4.84 -13.87 -18.82
N CYS A 151 5.62 -13.36 -19.78
CA CYS A 151 5.14 -13.09 -21.14
C CYS A 151 4.60 -14.34 -21.82
N ARG A 152 5.28 -15.49 -21.67
CA ARG A 152 4.84 -16.78 -22.22
C ARG A 152 3.50 -17.23 -21.66
N LEU A 153 3.30 -17.10 -20.36
CA LEU A 153 2.03 -17.43 -19.69
C LEU A 153 0.90 -16.48 -20.09
N LEU A 154 1.17 -15.18 -20.15
CA LEU A 154 0.20 -14.17 -20.58
C LEU A 154 -0.22 -14.38 -22.05
N ALA A 155 0.69 -14.78 -22.92
CA ALA A 155 0.37 -15.14 -24.30
C ALA A 155 -0.53 -16.39 -24.42
N ARG A 156 -0.52 -17.27 -23.42
CA ARG A 156 -1.42 -18.45 -23.31
C ARG A 156 -2.77 -18.12 -22.70
N GLY A 157 -2.99 -16.87 -22.25
CA GLY A 157 -4.26 -16.41 -21.70
C GLY A 157 -4.33 -16.36 -20.17
N ALA A 158 -3.23 -16.63 -19.45
CA ALA A 158 -3.19 -16.42 -17.99
C ALA A 158 -3.61 -14.99 -17.64
N ASP A 159 -4.26 -14.80 -16.48
CA ASP A 159 -4.60 -13.48 -15.98
C ASP A 159 -3.34 -12.71 -15.56
N PHE A 160 -3.39 -11.38 -15.64
CA PHE A 160 -2.29 -10.51 -15.25
C PHE A 160 -2.68 -9.68 -14.03
N LEU A 161 -2.10 -10.00 -12.87
CA LEU A 161 -2.34 -9.37 -11.58
C LEU A 161 -1.03 -8.75 -11.05
N ALA A 162 -1.14 -7.67 -10.29
CA ALA A 162 0.01 -7.03 -9.68
C ALA A 162 -0.33 -6.43 -8.31
N THR A 163 0.67 -6.36 -7.44
CA THR A 163 0.48 -5.85 -6.07
C THR A 163 0.23 -4.36 -6.02
N ASN A 164 0.91 -3.55 -6.86
CA ASN A 164 0.82 -2.09 -6.81
C ASN A 164 1.32 -1.44 -8.11
N PRO A 165 0.85 -0.23 -8.43
CA PRO A 165 1.23 0.49 -9.66
C PRO A 165 2.46 1.40 -9.49
N ASP A 166 3.13 1.42 -8.33
CA ASP A 166 4.23 2.36 -8.09
C ASP A 166 5.36 2.17 -9.10
N TRP A 167 5.80 3.29 -9.72
CA TRP A 167 6.83 3.30 -10.74
C TRP A 167 8.22 3.15 -10.16
N ALA A 168 8.43 3.75 -8.98
CA ALA A 168 9.74 3.86 -8.37
C ALA A 168 9.66 3.80 -6.84
N CYS A 169 10.65 3.12 -6.25
CA CYS A 169 10.88 3.08 -4.82
C CYS A 169 12.06 3.99 -4.47
N PRO A 170 11.93 4.92 -3.51
CA PRO A 170 13.03 5.78 -3.07
C PRO A 170 14.11 4.97 -2.34
N THR A 171 15.37 5.38 -2.56
CA THR A 171 16.57 4.84 -1.93
C THR A 171 17.54 5.97 -1.58
N LEU A 172 18.57 5.68 -0.78
CA LEU A 172 19.60 6.68 -0.42
C LEU A 172 20.33 7.31 -1.60
N PHE A 173 20.42 6.61 -2.73
CA PHE A 173 21.10 7.14 -3.94
C PHE A 173 20.14 7.71 -4.99
N GLY A 174 18.81 7.67 -4.75
CA GLY A 174 17.79 8.09 -5.72
C GLY A 174 16.63 7.11 -5.77
N PHE A 175 16.29 6.58 -6.95
CA PHE A 175 15.14 5.71 -7.15
C PHE A 175 15.53 4.41 -7.84
N VAL A 176 14.81 3.34 -7.50
CA VAL A 176 14.86 2.06 -8.23
C VAL A 176 13.48 1.74 -8.82
N PRO A 177 13.41 1.00 -9.96
CA PRO A 177 12.12 0.56 -10.51
C PRO A 177 11.33 -0.27 -9.51
N ASP A 178 10.05 0.07 -9.29
CA ASP A 178 9.12 -0.67 -8.45
C ASP A 178 8.20 -1.58 -9.29
N CYS A 179 7.19 -2.16 -8.69
CA CYS A 179 6.26 -3.12 -9.28
C CYS A 179 5.59 -2.59 -10.55
N GLY A 180 5.16 -1.33 -10.59
CA GLY A 180 4.56 -0.71 -11.78
C GLY A 180 5.50 -0.69 -12.97
N ALA A 181 6.78 -0.35 -12.76
CA ALA A 181 7.80 -0.38 -13.81
C ALA A 181 8.07 -1.80 -14.34
N ILE A 182 8.11 -2.79 -13.44
CA ILE A 182 8.24 -4.22 -13.80
C ILE A 182 7.02 -4.66 -14.61
N CYS A 183 5.82 -4.26 -14.19
CA CYS A 183 4.59 -4.55 -14.91
C CYS A 183 4.57 -3.93 -16.32
N GLU A 184 5.01 -2.68 -16.47
CA GLU A 184 5.11 -2.03 -17.78
C GLU A 184 6.09 -2.76 -18.69
N PHE A 185 7.24 -3.20 -18.15
CA PHE A 185 8.21 -3.99 -18.92
C PHE A 185 7.59 -5.30 -19.44
N ILE A 186 6.85 -6.03 -18.60
CA ILE A 186 6.11 -7.23 -18.99
C ILE A 186 4.98 -6.89 -19.99
N ALA A 187 4.21 -5.83 -19.73
CA ALA A 187 3.08 -5.41 -20.55
C ALA A 187 3.49 -5.06 -22.00
N ARG A 188 4.66 -4.44 -22.18
CA ARG A 188 5.22 -4.16 -23.52
C ARG A 188 5.51 -5.44 -24.31
N GLY A 189 5.95 -6.49 -23.65
CA GLY A 189 6.17 -7.80 -24.29
C GLY A 189 4.89 -8.60 -24.52
N ALA A 190 3.96 -8.56 -23.57
CA ALA A 190 2.74 -9.35 -23.57
C ALA A 190 1.53 -8.68 -24.27
N GLY A 191 1.57 -7.37 -24.52
CA GLY A 191 0.45 -6.60 -25.09
C GLY A 191 -0.77 -6.52 -24.16
N ARG A 192 -0.60 -6.71 -22.86
CA ARG A 192 -1.66 -6.73 -21.85
C ARG A 192 -1.22 -5.99 -20.59
N SER A 193 -2.16 -5.28 -19.93
CA SER A 193 -1.92 -4.57 -18.68
C SER A 193 -2.42 -5.37 -17.48
N PRO A 194 -1.78 -5.24 -16.31
CA PRO A 194 -2.22 -5.92 -15.10
C PRO A 194 -3.44 -5.25 -14.46
N LYS A 195 -4.15 -6.01 -13.63
CA LYS A 195 -4.99 -5.44 -12.58
C LYS A 195 -4.13 -5.25 -11.33
N PHE A 196 -4.05 -4.01 -10.86
CA PHE A 196 -3.40 -3.67 -9.60
C PHE A 196 -4.36 -3.87 -8.41
N ILE A 197 -3.81 -4.31 -7.26
CA ILE A 197 -4.58 -4.70 -6.06
C ILE A 197 -4.33 -3.74 -4.90
N GLY A 198 -3.10 -3.24 -4.72
CA GLY A 198 -2.75 -2.24 -3.72
C GLY A 198 -3.22 -0.83 -4.09
N LYS A 199 -2.89 0.16 -3.27
CA LYS A 199 -3.25 1.56 -3.52
C LYS A 199 -2.92 1.95 -4.98
N PRO A 200 -3.82 2.58 -5.74
CA PRO A 200 -5.07 3.25 -5.36
C PRO A 200 -6.34 2.36 -5.33
N ASP A 201 -6.23 1.04 -5.56
CA ASP A 201 -7.38 0.15 -5.40
C ASP A 201 -7.81 0.14 -3.92
N PRO A 202 -9.12 0.20 -3.61
CA PRO A 202 -9.61 0.29 -2.23
C PRO A 202 -9.47 -0.99 -1.40
N THR A 203 -8.90 -2.05 -1.94
CA THR A 203 -8.80 -3.38 -1.29
C THR A 203 -8.13 -3.31 0.09
N MET A 204 -7.03 -2.54 0.24
CA MET A 204 -6.34 -2.40 1.53
C MET A 204 -7.24 -1.73 2.58
N ILE A 205 -7.97 -0.69 2.20
CA ILE A 205 -8.88 0.00 3.11
C ILE A 205 -10.06 -0.89 3.46
N ARG A 206 -10.64 -1.61 2.50
CA ARG A 206 -11.72 -2.59 2.78
C ARG A 206 -11.27 -3.66 3.78
N LEU A 207 -10.06 -4.19 3.61
CA LEU A 207 -9.48 -5.14 4.55
C LEU A 207 -9.34 -4.52 5.95
N ALA A 208 -8.86 -3.27 6.06
CA ALA A 208 -8.74 -2.56 7.33
C ALA A 208 -10.10 -2.36 8.01
N LEU A 209 -11.12 -1.97 7.25
CA LEU A 209 -12.50 -1.79 7.74
C LEU A 209 -13.06 -3.11 8.27
N GLU A 210 -12.88 -4.21 7.54
CA GLU A 210 -13.34 -5.55 7.94
C GLU A 210 -12.66 -6.01 9.23
N GLN A 211 -11.32 -5.84 9.33
CA GLN A 211 -10.56 -6.24 10.52
C GLN A 211 -10.90 -5.45 11.77
N THR A 212 -11.27 -4.18 11.62
CA THR A 212 -11.52 -3.28 12.76
C THR A 212 -12.99 -3.12 13.09
N GLY A 213 -13.88 -3.48 12.18
CA GLY A 213 -15.32 -3.24 12.31
C GLY A 213 -15.69 -1.74 12.23
N CYS A 214 -14.74 -0.88 11.83
CA CYS A 214 -15.00 0.55 11.63
C CYS A 214 -15.73 0.81 10.31
N LYS A 215 -16.49 1.90 10.27
CA LYS A 215 -17.18 2.34 9.06
C LYS A 215 -16.34 3.35 8.27
N PRO A 216 -16.62 3.56 6.97
CA PRO A 216 -15.90 4.55 6.17
C PRO A 216 -15.93 5.96 6.78
N GLU A 217 -17.07 6.41 7.31
CA GLU A 217 -17.21 7.72 7.95
C GLU A 217 -16.42 7.88 9.25
N GLU A 218 -16.02 6.78 9.88
CA GLU A 218 -15.19 6.74 11.08
C GLU A 218 -13.69 6.58 10.75
N THR A 219 -13.35 6.55 9.46
CA THR A 219 -12.00 6.25 8.98
C THR A 219 -11.36 7.47 8.32
N LEU A 220 -10.07 7.61 8.47
CA LEU A 220 -9.24 8.63 7.84
C LEU A 220 -8.06 7.97 7.15
N MET A 221 -7.83 8.28 5.86
CA MET A 221 -6.61 7.92 5.16
C MET A 221 -5.67 9.13 5.12
N VAL A 222 -4.43 8.93 5.54
CA VAL A 222 -3.38 9.95 5.52
C VAL A 222 -2.22 9.46 4.66
N GLY A 223 -1.79 10.28 3.71
CA GLY A 223 -0.69 9.95 2.82
C GLY A 223 -0.10 11.18 2.14
N ASP A 224 1.02 11.01 1.46
CA ASP A 224 1.73 12.06 0.76
C ASP A 224 1.55 12.02 -0.76
N ARG A 225 0.92 10.95 -1.30
CA ARG A 225 0.73 10.76 -2.74
C ARG A 225 -0.73 10.86 -3.16
N LEU A 226 -1.00 11.74 -4.12
CA LEU A 226 -2.36 11.92 -4.63
C LEU A 226 -2.88 10.69 -5.39
N TYR A 227 -2.04 10.11 -6.26
CA TYR A 227 -2.45 9.04 -7.17
C TYR A 227 -2.51 7.64 -6.53
N THR A 228 -1.98 7.46 -5.34
CA THR A 228 -2.07 6.21 -4.56
C THR A 228 -2.89 6.39 -3.29
N ASP A 229 -2.41 7.15 -2.31
CA ASP A 229 -2.98 7.25 -0.98
C ASP A 229 -4.35 7.95 -0.99
N ILE A 230 -4.36 9.16 -1.54
CA ILE A 230 -5.58 9.97 -1.59
C ILE A 230 -6.61 9.29 -2.51
N ALA A 231 -6.17 8.83 -3.69
CA ALA A 231 -7.05 8.10 -4.60
C ALA A 231 -7.60 6.81 -3.95
N CYS A 232 -6.81 6.08 -3.18
CA CYS A 232 -7.27 4.91 -2.44
C CYS A 232 -8.36 5.26 -1.42
N GLY A 233 -8.16 6.33 -0.66
CA GLY A 233 -9.16 6.83 0.29
C GLY A 233 -10.46 7.26 -0.39
N VAL A 234 -10.36 8.05 -1.44
CA VAL A 234 -11.53 8.49 -2.25
C VAL A 234 -12.27 7.28 -2.83
N ASN A 235 -11.55 6.32 -3.41
CA ASN A 235 -12.13 5.10 -3.99
C ASN A 235 -12.81 4.19 -2.94
N ALA A 236 -12.37 4.28 -1.68
CA ALA A 236 -12.98 3.57 -0.55
C ALA A 236 -14.11 4.34 0.14
N GLY A 237 -14.33 5.62 -0.22
CA GLY A 237 -15.33 6.48 0.41
C GLY A 237 -14.97 6.92 1.82
N VAL A 238 -13.67 7.05 2.14
CA VAL A 238 -13.18 7.55 3.43
C VAL A 238 -12.61 8.96 3.27
N ASP A 239 -12.61 9.74 4.35
CA ASP A 239 -11.95 11.04 4.35
C ASP A 239 -10.43 10.88 4.19
N THR A 240 -9.81 11.87 3.53
CA THR A 240 -8.40 11.84 3.19
C THR A 240 -7.66 13.09 3.64
N VAL A 241 -6.44 12.90 4.13
CA VAL A 241 -5.51 13.99 4.46
C VAL A 241 -4.25 13.81 3.62
N LEU A 242 -3.93 14.82 2.82
CA LEU A 242 -2.66 14.90 2.15
C LEU A 242 -1.66 15.62 3.05
N VAL A 243 -0.53 14.99 3.35
CA VAL A 243 0.62 15.66 3.99
C VAL A 243 1.65 16.06 2.95
N LEU A 244 2.24 17.25 3.11
CA LEU A 244 3.20 17.82 2.16
C LEU A 244 4.66 17.49 2.55
N THR A 245 4.86 16.36 3.21
CA THR A 245 6.18 15.90 3.69
C THR A 245 6.87 14.94 2.74
N GLY A 246 6.17 14.51 1.69
CA GLY A 246 6.68 13.55 0.71
C GLY A 246 6.61 14.07 -0.73
N GLU A 247 5.88 13.36 -1.60
CA GLU A 247 5.93 13.57 -3.05
C GLU A 247 5.07 14.75 -3.53
N ALA A 248 3.84 14.88 -3.06
CA ALA A 248 2.90 15.87 -3.58
C ALA A 248 3.14 17.27 -3.02
N THR A 249 2.88 18.27 -3.84
CA THR A 249 2.86 19.70 -3.46
C THR A 249 1.43 20.22 -3.28
N ALA A 250 1.30 21.38 -2.62
CA ALA A 250 0.01 22.06 -2.51
C ALA A 250 -0.60 22.43 -3.88
N GLN A 251 0.25 22.70 -4.89
CA GLN A 251 -0.23 23.00 -6.25
C GLN A 251 -0.79 21.75 -6.93
N ASP A 252 -0.20 20.57 -6.69
CA ASP A 252 -0.69 19.30 -7.22
C ASP A 252 -2.06 18.96 -6.61
N ALA A 253 -2.25 19.22 -5.32
CA ALA A 253 -3.54 19.01 -4.66
C ALA A 253 -4.69 19.82 -5.29
N VAL A 254 -4.42 21.09 -5.65
CA VAL A 254 -5.41 21.98 -6.30
C VAL A 254 -5.77 21.49 -7.72
N LYS A 255 -4.85 20.84 -8.42
CA LYS A 255 -5.04 20.36 -9.80
C LYS A 255 -5.52 18.91 -9.88
N SER A 256 -5.58 18.22 -8.75
CA SER A 256 -5.90 16.80 -8.69
C SER A 256 -7.35 16.53 -9.11
N GLU A 257 -7.55 15.51 -9.94
CA GLU A 257 -8.86 14.95 -10.25
C GLU A 257 -9.49 14.23 -9.04
N THR A 258 -8.66 13.83 -8.09
CA THR A 258 -9.05 13.23 -6.81
C THR A 258 -8.57 14.13 -5.67
N PRO A 259 -9.28 15.24 -5.37
CA PRO A 259 -8.84 16.17 -4.34
C PRO A 259 -8.92 15.51 -2.95
N PRO A 260 -7.92 15.76 -2.07
CA PRO A 260 -7.99 15.33 -0.68
C PRO A 260 -9.08 16.10 0.07
N THR A 261 -9.62 15.49 1.14
CA THR A 261 -10.56 16.20 2.04
C THR A 261 -9.85 17.34 2.78
N LEU A 262 -8.58 17.15 3.11
CA LEU A 262 -7.75 18.13 3.81
C LEU A 262 -6.30 18.08 3.32
N VAL A 263 -5.61 19.20 3.35
CA VAL A 263 -4.15 19.31 3.08
C VAL A 263 -3.48 19.87 4.33
N CYS A 264 -2.44 19.19 4.82
CA CYS A 264 -1.62 19.60 5.96
C CYS A 264 -0.13 19.65 5.56
N ARG A 265 0.66 20.48 6.21
CA ARG A 265 2.11 20.50 5.98
C ARG A 265 2.76 19.21 6.44
N ASP A 266 2.36 18.73 7.61
CA ASP A 266 2.86 17.52 8.26
C ASP A 266 1.80 16.96 9.24
N LEU A 267 2.11 15.85 9.92
CA LEU A 267 1.22 15.24 10.91
C LEU A 267 1.06 16.04 12.22
N GLY A 268 1.80 17.12 12.40
CA GLY A 268 1.72 17.98 13.59
C GLY A 268 0.73 19.15 13.45
N GLU A 269 0.27 19.42 12.21
CA GLU A 269 -0.69 20.48 11.92
C GLU A 269 -2.12 20.04 12.16
#